data_f05c415e0ebda6144ca93ffdcdfb94cf
#
_entry.id   f05c415e0ebda6144ca93ffdcdfb94cf
#
_cell.length_a   1.000
_cell.length_b   1.000
_cell.length_c   1.000
_cell.angle_alpha   90.00
_cell.angle_beta   90.00
_cell.angle_gamma   90.00
#
_symmetry.space_group_name_H-M   'P 1'
#
loop_
_entity.id
_entity.type
_entity.pdbx_description
1 polymer ?
#
loop_
_entity_poly.entity_id
_entity_poly.type
_entity_poly.pdbx_seq_one_letter_code
_entity_poly.pdbx_strand_id
1 'polypeptide(L)'
;MKTHSYSKFFILIFFFLVSLVSCTEEDLKGSKFDDEQELSKLKSEIQKISDQVVCDNAADWKIVPIGAKACGGASSFIAYSIKIDTVEFLKKVDNYNNKQKAFNVKWGIASDCAVIVGPKSITCENGKPKLNY
;
A
#
# COMPACT_ATOMS: atom_id res chain seq x y z
N MET A 1 -12.25 -61.03 -33.29
CA MET A 1 -12.39 -60.66 -31.86
C MET A 1 -11.17 -59.91 -31.42
N LYS A 2 -11.12 -58.55 -31.60
CA LYS A 2 -10.02 -57.68 -31.18
C LYS A 2 -10.53 -56.24 -30.87
N THR A 3 -11.61 -56.11 -30.10
CA THR A 3 -12.25 -54.83 -29.82
C THR A 3 -12.12 -54.34 -28.35
N HIS A 4 -11.52 -55.13 -27.47
CA HIS A 4 -11.42 -54.77 -26.03
C HIS A 4 -10.18 -53.98 -25.63
N SER A 5 -9.17 -53.81 -26.50
CA SER A 5 -7.92 -53.15 -26.15
C SER A 5 -8.01 -51.63 -26.25
N TYR A 6 -8.81 -51.09 -27.16
CA TYR A 6 -8.93 -49.65 -27.38
C TYR A 6 -9.76 -48.94 -26.30
N SER A 7 -10.74 -49.64 -25.70
CA SER A 7 -11.58 -49.07 -24.65
C SER A 7 -10.78 -48.72 -23.39
N LYS A 8 -9.82 -49.55 -22.98
CA LYS A 8 -8.98 -49.31 -21.81
C LYS A 8 -7.99 -48.17 -22.07
N PHE A 9 -7.52 -47.99 -23.29
CA PHE A 9 -6.61 -46.94 -23.67
C PHE A 9 -7.31 -45.58 -23.71
N PHE A 10 -8.56 -45.52 -24.16
CA PHE A 10 -9.38 -44.31 -24.17
C PHE A 10 -9.76 -43.84 -22.75
N ILE A 11 -10.04 -44.78 -21.85
CA ILE A 11 -10.36 -44.44 -20.43
C ILE A 11 -9.14 -43.90 -19.72
N LEU A 12 -7.93 -44.40 -19.98
CA LEU A 12 -6.68 -43.90 -19.40
C LEU A 12 -6.33 -42.50 -19.92
N ILE A 13 -6.55 -42.19 -21.20
CA ILE A 13 -6.33 -40.85 -21.77
C ILE A 13 -7.35 -39.85 -21.23
N PHE A 14 -8.61 -40.26 -21.03
CA PHE A 14 -9.64 -39.38 -20.47
C PHE A 14 -9.37 -39.02 -19.01
N PHE A 15 -8.81 -39.96 -18.22
CA PHE A 15 -8.41 -39.70 -16.81
C PHE A 15 -7.20 -38.77 -16.71
N PHE A 16 -6.30 -38.79 -17.70
CA PHE A 16 -5.11 -37.91 -17.71
C PHE A 16 -5.44 -36.46 -18.12
N LEU A 17 -6.50 -36.27 -18.92
CA LEU A 17 -6.95 -34.92 -19.36
C LEU A 17 -7.72 -34.15 -18.30
N VAL A 18 -8.29 -34.81 -17.29
CA VAL A 18 -9.04 -34.15 -16.20
C VAL A 18 -8.14 -33.57 -15.11
N SER A 19 -6.86 -33.96 -15.06
CA SER A 19 -5.93 -33.57 -14.01
C SER A 19 -5.27 -32.19 -14.22
N LEU A 20 -5.57 -31.46 -15.31
CA LEU A 20 -4.90 -30.19 -15.65
C LEU A 20 -5.76 -28.96 -15.41
N VAL A 21 -6.94 -29.08 -14.80
CA VAL A 21 -7.77 -27.93 -14.43
C VAL A 21 -7.71 -27.74 -12.91
N SER A 22 -6.53 -27.50 -12.38
CA SER A 22 -6.35 -26.87 -11.08
C SER A 22 -5.78 -25.47 -11.29
N CYS A 23 -6.54 -24.60 -11.94
CA CYS A 23 -6.36 -23.17 -11.78
C CYS A 23 -6.97 -22.82 -10.42
N THR A 24 -6.13 -22.59 -9.43
CA THR A 24 -6.54 -22.05 -8.15
C THR A 24 -7.00 -20.61 -8.36
N GLU A 25 -8.20 -20.28 -7.88
CA GLU A 25 -8.75 -18.91 -7.87
C GLU A 25 -7.95 -17.92 -6.99
N GLU A 26 -6.77 -18.32 -6.51
CA GLU A 26 -5.87 -17.48 -5.71
C GLU A 26 -5.11 -16.42 -6.53
N ASP A 27 -4.97 -16.61 -7.85
CA ASP A 27 -4.21 -15.69 -8.71
C ASP A 27 -4.92 -14.36 -9.01
N LEU A 28 -6.22 -14.21 -8.69
CA LEU A 28 -6.97 -12.98 -8.95
C LEU A 28 -6.91 -11.93 -7.83
N LYS A 29 -6.30 -12.24 -6.68
CA LYS A 29 -6.25 -11.31 -5.52
C LYS A 29 -4.95 -10.56 -5.34
N GLY A 30 -3.97 -10.70 -6.23
CA GLY A 30 -2.63 -10.16 -6.03
C GLY A 30 -1.99 -10.73 -4.76
N SER A 31 -0.68 -10.85 -4.71
CA SER A 31 -0.02 -11.30 -3.49
C SER A 31 0.01 -10.17 -2.46
N LYS A 32 0.11 -10.51 -1.17
CA LYS A 32 0.34 -9.52 -0.10
C LYS A 32 1.56 -8.68 -0.40
N PHE A 33 2.59 -9.30 -0.96
CA PHE A 33 3.83 -8.65 -1.36
C PHE A 33 3.62 -7.58 -2.44
N ASP A 34 2.76 -7.84 -3.44
CA ASP A 34 2.46 -6.87 -4.50
C ASP A 34 1.72 -5.65 -3.94
N ASP A 35 0.73 -5.89 -3.06
CA ASP A 35 0.01 -4.82 -2.39
C ASP A 35 0.93 -3.98 -1.47
N GLU A 36 1.87 -4.63 -0.78
CA GLU A 36 2.90 -3.95 0.04
C GLU A 36 3.85 -3.11 -0.83
N GLN A 37 4.26 -3.63 -1.99
CA GLN A 37 5.09 -2.88 -2.94
C GLN A 37 4.35 -1.65 -3.48
N GLU A 38 3.06 -1.78 -3.83
CA GLU A 38 2.25 -0.66 -4.29
C GLU A 38 2.16 0.43 -3.22
N LEU A 39 1.88 0.07 -1.96
CA LEU A 39 1.86 1.02 -0.85
C LEU A 39 3.21 1.69 -0.64
N SER A 40 4.30 0.93 -0.69
CA SER A 40 5.66 1.46 -0.57
C SER A 40 5.98 2.47 -1.68
N LYS A 41 5.60 2.16 -2.92
CA LYS A 41 5.77 3.05 -4.07
C LYS A 41 5.00 4.36 -3.88
N LEU A 42 3.71 4.29 -3.52
CA LEU A 42 2.88 5.47 -3.29
C LEU A 42 3.45 6.36 -2.17
N LYS A 43 3.89 5.75 -1.06
CA LYS A 43 4.52 6.48 0.04
C LYS A 43 5.81 7.17 -0.40
N SER A 44 6.64 6.48 -1.19
CA SER A 44 7.88 7.05 -1.74
C SER A 44 7.61 8.22 -2.69
N GLU A 45 6.56 8.15 -3.51
CA GLU A 45 6.15 9.25 -4.40
C GLU A 45 5.72 10.49 -3.59
N ILE A 46 4.91 10.29 -2.53
CA ILE A 46 4.50 11.37 -1.62
C ILE A 46 5.72 12.01 -0.95
N GLN A 47 6.66 11.19 -0.45
CA GLN A 47 7.89 11.68 0.18
C GLN A 47 8.74 12.49 -0.81
N LYS A 48 8.89 12.02 -2.05
CA LYS A 48 9.63 12.75 -3.08
C LYS A 48 9.04 14.13 -3.38
N ILE A 49 7.71 14.26 -3.37
CA ILE A 49 7.05 15.56 -3.57
C ILE A 49 7.31 16.47 -2.36
N SER A 50 7.23 15.96 -1.14
CA SER A 50 7.60 16.70 0.06
C SER A 50 9.05 17.20 0.01
N ASP A 51 9.97 16.38 -0.49
CA ASP A 51 11.40 16.67 -0.52
C ASP A 51 11.83 17.62 -1.67
N GLN A 52 10.89 18.02 -2.57
CA GLN A 52 11.21 18.91 -3.71
C GLN A 52 11.56 20.33 -3.29
N VAL A 53 11.09 20.77 -2.12
CA VAL A 53 11.29 22.13 -1.62
C VAL A 53 12.26 22.09 -0.46
N VAL A 54 13.28 22.97 -0.53
CA VAL A 54 14.21 23.16 0.60
C VAL A 54 13.49 23.88 1.74
N CYS A 55 13.61 23.36 2.95
CA CYS A 55 13.08 24.00 4.14
C CYS A 55 14.03 25.10 4.62
N ASP A 56 13.73 26.33 4.28
CA ASP A 56 14.40 27.55 4.71
C ASP A 56 13.56 28.36 5.72
N ASN A 57 12.24 28.25 5.63
CA ASN A 57 11.28 28.87 6.52
C ASN A 57 10.20 27.89 6.98
N ALA A 58 10.14 27.57 8.26
CA ALA A 58 9.18 26.64 8.83
C ALA A 58 7.70 27.09 8.64
N ALA A 59 7.44 28.40 8.50
CA ALA A 59 6.09 28.94 8.28
C ALA A 59 5.49 28.52 6.92
N ASP A 60 6.34 28.14 5.96
CA ASP A 60 5.92 27.66 4.63
C ASP A 60 5.55 26.16 4.64
N TRP A 61 5.58 25.53 5.80
CA TRP A 61 5.34 24.09 5.92
C TRP A 61 4.11 23.77 6.75
N LYS A 62 3.43 22.71 6.37
CA LYS A 62 2.26 22.16 7.06
C LYS A 62 2.46 20.68 7.36
N ILE A 63 1.68 20.17 8.29
CA ILE A 63 1.68 18.78 8.72
C ILE A 63 0.37 18.15 8.30
N VAL A 64 0.43 16.91 7.76
CA VAL A 64 -0.74 16.10 7.46
C VAL A 64 -0.56 14.68 7.99
N PRO A 65 -1.62 14.06 8.55
CA PRO A 65 -1.58 12.65 8.90
C PRO A 65 -1.43 11.77 7.66
N ILE A 66 -0.57 10.76 7.73
CA ILE A 66 -0.34 9.79 6.65
C ILE A 66 -0.37 8.36 7.16
N GLY A 67 -0.91 7.47 6.32
CA GLY A 67 -1.10 6.08 6.67
C GLY A 67 -2.34 5.81 7.51
N ALA A 68 -2.65 4.54 7.70
CA ALA A 68 -3.79 4.10 8.47
C ALA A 68 -3.43 2.92 9.37
N LYS A 69 -3.78 2.99 10.65
CA LYS A 69 -3.76 1.85 11.56
C LYS A 69 -4.99 0.96 11.35
N ALA A 70 -4.85 -0.32 11.64
CA ALA A 70 -5.95 -1.28 11.53
C ALA A 70 -7.13 -0.94 12.47
N CYS A 71 -6.83 -0.42 13.67
CA CYS A 71 -7.83 0.06 14.63
C CYS A 71 -8.42 1.45 14.28
N GLY A 72 -7.95 2.06 13.18
CA GLY A 72 -8.29 3.44 12.82
C GLY A 72 -7.25 4.46 13.25
N GLY A 73 -7.36 5.68 12.70
CA GLY A 73 -6.39 6.75 12.90
C GLY A 73 -5.16 6.64 11.99
N ALA A 74 -4.33 7.68 12.00
CA ALA A 74 -3.11 7.72 11.23
C ALA A 74 -2.02 6.81 11.81
N SER A 75 -1.11 6.34 10.96
CA SER A 75 0.08 5.60 11.40
C SER A 75 1.31 6.50 11.53
N SER A 76 1.30 7.69 10.92
CA SER A 76 2.43 8.65 10.92
C SER A 76 1.95 10.04 10.51
N PHE A 77 2.90 10.99 10.41
CA PHE A 77 2.70 12.34 9.90
C PHE A 77 3.77 12.67 8.88
N ILE A 78 3.45 13.55 7.91
CA ILE A 78 4.39 14.06 6.93
C ILE A 78 4.25 15.58 6.84
N ALA A 79 5.39 16.28 6.69
CA ALA A 79 5.41 17.70 6.38
C ALA A 79 5.29 17.92 4.88
N TYR A 80 4.71 19.04 4.46
CA TYR A 80 4.70 19.48 3.07
C TYR A 80 4.76 21.00 2.99
N SER A 81 5.42 21.52 1.95
CA SER A 81 5.50 22.96 1.70
C SER A 81 4.24 23.48 1.02
N ILE A 82 3.81 24.69 1.39
CA ILE A 82 2.73 25.39 0.65
C ILE A 82 3.17 25.86 -0.75
N LYS A 83 4.46 25.75 -1.09
CA LYS A 83 5.03 26.11 -2.40
C LYS A 83 4.85 25.01 -3.48
N ILE A 84 4.36 23.81 -3.11
CA ILE A 84 4.00 22.75 -4.06
C ILE A 84 2.52 22.84 -4.46
N ASP A 85 2.08 22.03 -5.44
CA ASP A 85 0.66 21.81 -5.64
C ASP A 85 0.07 21.05 -4.44
N THR A 86 -0.45 21.81 -3.49
CA THR A 86 -0.98 21.26 -2.22
C THR A 86 -2.25 20.44 -2.44
N VAL A 87 -3.05 20.75 -3.46
CA VAL A 87 -4.28 20.01 -3.78
C VAL A 87 -3.92 18.61 -4.28
N GLU A 88 -3.01 18.53 -5.25
CA GLU A 88 -2.55 17.25 -5.79
C GLU A 88 -1.80 16.44 -4.72
N PHE A 89 -0.97 17.08 -3.89
CA PHE A 89 -0.27 16.41 -2.79
C PHE A 89 -1.25 15.78 -1.79
N LEU A 90 -2.22 16.53 -1.31
CA LEU A 90 -3.20 16.04 -0.33
C LEU A 90 -4.08 14.92 -0.91
N LYS A 91 -4.42 15.00 -2.20
CA LYS A 91 -5.12 13.93 -2.91
C LYS A 91 -4.31 12.62 -2.96
N LYS A 92 -2.98 12.71 -3.18
CA LYS A 92 -2.09 11.54 -3.12
C LYS A 92 -2.01 10.93 -1.71
N VAL A 93 -1.94 11.79 -0.67
CA VAL A 93 -1.96 11.34 0.73
C VAL A 93 -3.26 10.61 1.04
N ASP A 94 -4.41 11.16 0.64
CA ASP A 94 -5.72 10.52 0.86
C ASP A 94 -5.83 9.17 0.13
N ASN A 95 -5.39 9.11 -1.13
CA ASN A 95 -5.34 7.85 -1.89
C ASN A 95 -4.49 6.79 -1.18
N TYR A 96 -3.30 7.17 -0.70
CA TYR A 96 -2.44 6.26 0.07
C TYR A 96 -3.13 5.78 1.36
N ASN A 97 -3.74 6.69 2.12
CA ASN A 97 -4.44 6.35 3.35
C ASN A 97 -5.59 5.36 3.11
N ASN A 98 -6.37 5.55 2.05
CA ASN A 98 -7.48 4.68 1.68
C ASN A 98 -6.99 3.30 1.22
N LYS A 99 -5.91 3.24 0.41
CA LYS A 99 -5.30 1.98 0.00
C LYS A 99 -4.72 1.20 1.20
N GLN A 100 -4.11 1.88 2.15
CA GLN A 100 -3.61 1.22 3.37
C GLN A 100 -4.74 0.70 4.26
N LYS A 101 -5.86 1.41 4.37
CA LYS A 101 -7.07 0.89 5.06
C LYS A 101 -7.56 -0.39 4.38
N ALA A 102 -7.68 -0.38 3.04
CA ALA A 102 -8.11 -1.55 2.28
C ALA A 102 -7.13 -2.73 2.45
N PHE A 103 -5.82 -2.47 2.42
CA PHE A 103 -4.78 -3.45 2.68
C PHE A 103 -4.92 -4.08 4.07
N ASN A 104 -5.11 -3.25 5.10
CA ASN A 104 -5.27 -3.73 6.48
C ASN A 104 -6.47 -4.68 6.61
N VAL A 105 -7.60 -4.36 5.97
CA VAL A 105 -8.80 -5.21 5.96
C VAL A 105 -8.55 -6.49 5.17
N LYS A 106 -8.01 -6.38 3.95
CA LYS A 106 -7.78 -7.52 3.05
C LYS A 106 -6.88 -8.58 3.67
N TRP A 107 -5.83 -8.15 4.40
CA TRP A 107 -4.80 -9.03 4.93
C TRP A 107 -4.90 -9.27 6.45
N GLY A 108 -5.99 -8.82 7.09
CA GLY A 108 -6.20 -9.03 8.53
C GLY A 108 -5.07 -8.44 9.37
N ILE A 109 -4.55 -7.26 9.00
CA ILE A 109 -3.43 -6.63 9.72
C ILE A 109 -3.91 -6.23 11.12
N ALA A 110 -3.18 -6.63 12.12
CA ALA A 110 -3.38 -6.16 13.50
C ALA A 110 -2.46 -4.96 13.79
N SER A 111 -2.91 -4.04 14.62
CA SER A 111 -2.10 -2.95 15.16
C SER A 111 -2.39 -2.76 16.65
N ASP A 112 -1.43 -2.17 17.37
CA ASP A 112 -1.72 -1.57 18.65
C ASP A 112 -2.74 -0.45 18.44
N CYS A 113 -3.76 -0.37 19.29
CA CYS A 113 -4.77 0.69 19.21
C CYS A 113 -4.31 1.99 19.90
N ALA A 114 -2.99 2.14 20.16
CA ALA A 114 -2.44 3.35 20.76
C ALA A 114 -2.61 4.54 19.82
N VAL A 115 -3.15 5.63 20.34
CA VAL A 115 -3.24 6.90 19.60
C VAL A 115 -1.85 7.51 19.47
N ILE A 116 -1.43 7.81 18.23
CA ILE A 116 -0.20 8.59 18.04
C ILE A 116 -0.48 10.06 18.27
N VAL A 117 0.34 10.69 19.08
CA VAL A 117 0.29 12.15 19.28
C VAL A 117 0.87 12.82 18.04
N GLY A 118 0.14 13.78 17.47
CA GLY A 118 0.62 14.57 16.34
C GLY A 118 1.76 15.51 16.71
N PRO A 119 2.63 15.88 15.74
CA PRO A 119 3.68 16.88 15.96
C PRO A 119 3.08 18.24 16.30
N LYS A 120 3.73 18.97 17.21
CA LYS A 120 3.32 20.31 17.65
C LYS A 120 3.83 21.42 16.73
N SER A 121 4.98 21.20 16.09
CA SER A 121 5.61 22.22 15.25
C SER A 121 6.53 21.60 14.20
N ILE A 122 7.00 22.45 13.28
CA ILE A 122 8.04 22.12 12.30
C ILE A 122 9.22 23.06 12.55
N THR A 123 10.43 22.53 12.45
CA THR A 123 11.67 23.29 12.31
C THR A 123 12.38 22.89 11.02
N CYS A 124 13.21 23.79 10.48
CA CYS A 124 14.05 23.49 9.31
C CYS A 124 15.44 23.09 9.79
N GLU A 125 15.87 21.88 9.50
CA GLU A 125 17.22 21.39 9.80
C GLU A 125 17.88 20.82 8.55
N ASN A 126 19.05 21.32 8.19
CA ASN A 126 19.79 20.90 6.99
C ASN A 126 18.94 20.94 5.70
N GLY A 127 18.11 21.97 5.54
CA GLY A 127 17.25 22.13 4.37
C GLY A 127 16.03 21.21 4.35
N LYS A 128 15.75 20.46 5.41
CA LYS A 128 14.60 19.55 5.53
C LYS A 128 13.67 19.95 6.69
N PRO A 129 12.36 19.71 6.53
CA PRO A 129 11.42 19.90 7.62
C PRO A 129 11.60 18.79 8.67
N LYS A 130 11.72 19.19 9.93
CA LYS A 130 11.75 18.27 11.08
C LYS A 130 10.49 18.46 11.91
N LEU A 131 9.80 17.36 12.16
CA LEU A 131 8.59 17.30 12.99
C LEU A 131 8.98 17.23 14.47
N ASN A 132 8.46 18.14 15.30
CA ASN A 132 8.69 18.19 16.74
C ASN A 132 7.43 17.74 17.49
N TYR A 133 7.57 16.76 18.34
CA TYR A 133 6.50 16.13 19.13
C TYR A 133 6.39 16.70 20.55
#